data_8e0027c3ddbd6f7df3caed8dacb0761b
#
_entry.id   8e0027c3ddbd6f7df3caed8dacb0761b
#
_cell.length_a   1.000
_cell.length_b   1.000
_cell.length_c   1.000
_cell.angle_alpha   90.00
_cell.angle_beta   90.00
_cell.angle_gamma   90.00
#
_symmetry.space_group_name_H-M   'P 1'
#
loop_
_entity.id
_entity.type
_entity.pdbx_description
1 polymer ?
#
loop_
_entity_poly.entity_id
_entity_poly.type
_entity_poly.pdbx_seq_one_letter_code
_entity_poly.pdbx_strand_id
1 'polypeptide(L)'
;MKEIYVADLGKFENQAVVSFFAVSSRQLRSRKDGGQYMALTLGDRTGQIESRMWDNFADAATEFEQGDVVKVRGEVCRYNGRLQLNLEKLRIATADEFELADYVPHTSKDVEELWSALVKSVDSFSDLSLQALVRSFLDDPVFAAAFREAPAATRLHHAWLGGLLEHVVSLVGICELAAQHYPEINRDLLLTGAILHDIGKLEELRWGTSFDYTLQGQLVGHITMGIGMIEKKLATLPGFPPELRMLVEHMVLSHHGKLEFGSPKLPMIPEAVLLNYLDDIDAKMHTMRSEFERHQAQGGEAGEMTDWVRSMDRPLLNTATFLKPKSPPEE
;
A
#
# COMPACT_ATOMS: atom_id res chain seq x y z
N MET A 1 -6.79 5.46 -21.89
CA MET A 1 -5.52 5.07 -21.26
C MET A 1 -4.59 6.28 -21.21
N LYS A 2 -3.82 6.44 -20.15
CA LYS A 2 -2.82 7.49 -19.99
C LYS A 2 -1.60 7.19 -20.87
N GLU A 3 -1.18 8.15 -21.71
CA GLU A 3 -0.04 7.99 -22.64
C GLU A 3 1.18 8.82 -22.20
N ILE A 4 0.97 9.94 -21.50
CA ILE A 4 2.04 10.84 -21.08
C ILE A 4 2.09 10.87 -19.55
N TYR A 5 3.21 10.43 -18.99
CA TYR A 5 3.49 10.43 -17.56
C TYR A 5 4.36 11.64 -17.16
N VAL A 6 4.42 11.93 -15.85
CA VAL A 6 5.25 13.04 -15.34
C VAL A 6 6.72 12.87 -15.75
N ALA A 7 7.26 11.66 -15.71
CA ALA A 7 8.63 11.36 -16.15
C ALA A 7 8.89 11.69 -17.62
N ASP A 8 7.84 11.65 -18.45
CA ASP A 8 7.97 11.94 -19.89
C ASP A 8 7.91 13.44 -20.23
N LEU A 9 7.39 14.27 -19.32
CA LEU A 9 7.12 15.69 -19.60
C LEU A 9 8.35 16.46 -20.08
N GLY A 10 9.56 16.07 -19.65
CA GLY A 10 10.79 16.68 -20.15
C GLY A 10 11.01 16.56 -21.66
N LYS A 11 10.40 15.55 -22.31
CA LYS A 11 10.46 15.35 -23.78
C LYS A 11 9.58 16.34 -24.54
N PHE A 12 8.64 16.98 -23.84
CA PHE A 12 7.64 17.89 -24.39
C PHE A 12 7.88 19.36 -23.98
N GLU A 13 9.09 19.73 -23.59
CA GLU A 13 9.42 21.11 -23.20
C GLU A 13 9.07 22.09 -24.32
N ASN A 14 8.35 23.19 -23.99
CA ASN A 14 7.77 24.19 -24.91
C ASN A 14 6.70 23.62 -25.88
N GLN A 15 6.05 22.54 -25.52
CA GLN A 15 4.96 21.94 -26.30
C GLN A 15 3.71 21.79 -25.45
N ALA A 16 2.56 21.85 -26.11
CA ALA A 16 1.27 21.57 -25.48
C ALA A 16 1.04 20.07 -25.34
N VAL A 17 0.62 19.64 -24.15
CA VAL A 17 0.27 18.26 -23.84
C VAL A 17 -1.17 18.16 -23.36
N VAL A 18 -1.79 17.00 -23.62
CA VAL A 18 -3.06 16.60 -23.02
C VAL A 18 -2.82 15.29 -22.27
N SER A 19 -3.06 15.28 -20.97
CA SER A 19 -2.92 14.06 -20.16
C SER A 19 -3.82 14.12 -18.93
N PHE A 20 -3.77 13.05 -18.15
CA PHE A 20 -4.51 12.91 -16.90
C PHE A 20 -3.53 12.89 -15.74
N PHE A 21 -3.83 13.59 -14.64
CA PHE A 21 -3.01 13.61 -13.43
C PHE A 21 -3.87 13.64 -12.19
N ALA A 22 -3.39 13.05 -11.10
CA ALA A 22 -4.00 13.20 -9.78
C ALA A 22 -3.64 14.55 -9.17
N VAL A 23 -4.57 15.18 -8.48
CA VAL A 23 -4.38 16.45 -7.76
C VAL A 23 -3.79 16.17 -6.39
N SER A 24 -2.49 16.39 -6.21
CA SER A 24 -1.81 16.23 -4.91
C SER A 24 -2.01 17.44 -4.00
N SER A 25 -2.10 18.65 -4.56
CA SER A 25 -2.42 19.87 -3.81
C SER A 25 -3.05 20.94 -4.70
N ARG A 26 -3.85 21.81 -4.07
CA ARG A 26 -4.50 22.96 -4.73
C ARG A 26 -4.45 24.18 -3.81
N GLN A 27 -4.01 25.32 -4.33
CA GLN A 27 -3.95 26.59 -3.61
C GLN A 27 -4.24 27.77 -4.55
N LEU A 28 -5.08 28.71 -4.10
CA LEU A 28 -5.19 30.02 -4.74
C LEU A 28 -4.07 30.92 -4.21
N ARG A 29 -3.31 31.54 -5.11
CA ARG A 29 -2.19 32.43 -4.78
C ARG A 29 -2.35 33.79 -5.47
N SER A 30 -1.90 34.84 -4.80
CA SER A 30 -1.89 36.19 -5.35
C SER A 30 -0.68 36.41 -6.28
N ARG A 31 -0.91 37.10 -7.39
CA ARG A 31 0.13 37.60 -8.29
C ARG A 31 0.71 38.92 -7.73
N LYS A 32 1.90 39.29 -8.21
CA LYS A 32 2.53 40.59 -7.84
C LYS A 32 1.74 41.80 -8.35
N ASP A 33 0.93 41.65 -9.37
CA ASP A 33 0.06 42.67 -9.97
C ASP A 33 -1.33 42.77 -9.32
N GLY A 34 -1.60 42.01 -8.24
CA GLY A 34 -2.87 42.00 -7.51
C GLY A 34 -3.89 40.99 -8.04
N GLY A 35 -3.61 40.31 -9.16
CA GLY A 35 -4.44 39.21 -9.66
C GLY A 35 -4.25 37.93 -8.84
N GLN A 36 -5.04 36.90 -9.15
CA GLN A 36 -4.92 35.56 -8.57
C GLN A 36 -4.57 34.52 -9.65
N TYR A 37 -4.05 33.41 -9.23
CA TYR A 37 -3.85 32.20 -10.04
C TYR A 37 -4.03 30.96 -9.18
N MET A 38 -4.37 29.84 -9.80
CA MET A 38 -4.43 28.56 -9.13
C MET A 38 -3.10 27.83 -9.30
N ALA A 39 -2.45 27.55 -8.18
CA ALA A 39 -1.27 26.69 -8.09
C ALA A 39 -1.71 25.26 -7.74
N LEU A 40 -1.24 24.29 -8.52
CA LEU A 40 -1.52 22.87 -8.37
C LEU A 40 -0.21 22.09 -8.29
N THR A 41 -0.21 21.01 -7.51
CA THR A 41 0.75 19.93 -7.68
C THR A 41 -0.03 18.77 -8.29
N LEU A 42 0.36 18.38 -9.50
CA LEU A 42 -0.23 17.27 -10.23
C LEU A 42 0.74 16.09 -10.21
N GLY A 43 0.21 14.86 -10.16
CA GLY A 43 1.07 13.69 -10.05
C GLY A 43 0.52 12.46 -10.75
N ASP A 44 1.40 11.48 -10.91
CA ASP A 44 1.12 10.11 -11.29
C ASP A 44 2.16 9.18 -10.63
N ARG A 45 2.10 7.88 -10.92
CA ARG A 45 3.03 6.88 -10.35
C ARG A 45 4.51 7.15 -10.63
N THR A 46 4.85 8.04 -11.57
CA THR A 46 6.23 8.35 -11.98
C THR A 46 6.78 9.61 -11.32
N GLY A 47 5.93 10.41 -10.68
CA GLY A 47 6.36 11.63 -9.98
C GLY A 47 5.30 12.72 -9.88
N GLN A 48 5.75 13.91 -9.52
CA GLN A 48 4.90 15.09 -9.36
C GLN A 48 5.45 16.27 -10.16
N ILE A 49 4.56 17.16 -10.62
CA ILE A 49 4.89 18.39 -11.35
C ILE A 49 4.12 19.57 -10.78
N GLU A 50 4.83 20.70 -10.55
CA GLU A 50 4.18 21.97 -10.26
C GLU A 50 3.43 22.46 -11.49
N SER A 51 2.18 22.89 -11.28
CA SER A 51 1.31 23.37 -12.34
C SER A 51 0.65 24.68 -11.95
N ARG A 52 0.39 25.54 -12.94
CA ARG A 52 -0.25 26.84 -12.71
C ARG A 52 -1.34 27.07 -13.75
N MET A 53 -2.49 27.51 -13.28
CA MET A 53 -3.59 27.98 -14.12
C MET A 53 -3.78 29.47 -13.86
N TRP A 54 -3.45 30.27 -14.87
CA TRP A 54 -3.39 31.74 -14.74
C TRP A 54 -4.72 32.41 -14.95
N ASP A 55 -5.59 31.82 -15.79
CA ASP A 55 -6.88 32.35 -16.20
C ASP A 55 -7.92 31.22 -16.17
N ASN A 56 -9.20 31.56 -16.14
CA ASN A 56 -10.34 30.62 -16.18
C ASN A 56 -10.35 29.57 -15.06
N PHE A 57 -9.70 29.86 -13.93
CA PHE A 57 -9.62 28.92 -12.81
C PHE A 57 -10.82 28.99 -11.87
N ALA A 58 -11.65 30.04 -11.92
CA ALA A 58 -12.75 30.24 -10.99
C ALA A 58 -13.82 29.13 -11.10
N ASP A 59 -14.18 28.77 -12.32
CA ASP A 59 -15.14 27.70 -12.58
C ASP A 59 -14.52 26.32 -12.23
N ALA A 60 -13.29 26.09 -12.69
CA ALA A 60 -12.57 24.86 -12.39
C ALA A 60 -12.26 24.67 -10.90
N ALA A 61 -12.07 25.75 -10.13
CA ALA A 61 -11.74 25.68 -8.71
C ALA A 61 -12.83 25.09 -7.82
N THR A 62 -14.07 25.02 -8.28
CA THR A 62 -15.21 24.46 -7.53
C THR A 62 -15.55 23.02 -7.95
N GLU A 63 -14.94 22.50 -9.02
CA GLU A 63 -15.36 21.24 -9.62
C GLU A 63 -14.55 20.04 -9.14
N PHE A 64 -13.34 20.21 -8.54
CA PHE A 64 -12.49 19.11 -8.11
C PHE A 64 -11.82 19.40 -6.77
N GLU A 65 -11.42 18.33 -6.10
CA GLU A 65 -10.73 18.34 -4.82
C GLU A 65 -9.33 17.66 -4.90
N GLN A 66 -8.59 17.75 -3.81
CA GLN A 66 -7.36 16.95 -3.65
C GLN A 66 -7.73 15.46 -3.68
N GLY A 67 -6.98 14.70 -4.47
CA GLY A 67 -7.24 13.27 -4.69
C GLY A 67 -8.00 12.96 -5.99
N ASP A 68 -8.66 13.94 -6.61
CA ASP A 68 -9.32 13.72 -7.89
C ASP A 68 -8.32 13.56 -9.04
N VAL A 69 -8.70 12.78 -10.04
CA VAL A 69 -7.99 12.73 -11.32
C VAL A 69 -8.58 13.77 -12.25
N VAL A 70 -7.71 14.59 -12.81
CA VAL A 70 -8.09 15.66 -13.75
C VAL A 70 -7.47 15.44 -15.11
N LYS A 71 -8.26 15.68 -16.17
CA LYS A 71 -7.78 15.80 -17.54
C LYS A 71 -7.33 17.23 -17.76
N VAL A 72 -6.10 17.41 -18.13
CA VAL A 72 -5.52 18.74 -18.34
C VAL A 72 -5.03 18.91 -19.78
N ARG A 73 -5.10 20.16 -20.27
CA ARG A 73 -4.35 20.64 -21.42
C ARG A 73 -3.48 21.79 -20.93
N GLY A 74 -2.20 21.77 -21.28
CA GLY A 74 -1.28 22.82 -20.88
C GLY A 74 0.06 22.69 -21.60
N GLU A 75 0.87 23.73 -21.49
CA GLU A 75 2.22 23.81 -22.06
C GLU A 75 3.25 23.44 -21.00
N VAL A 76 4.16 22.54 -21.36
CA VAL A 76 5.32 22.19 -20.53
C VAL A 76 6.38 23.26 -20.67
N CYS A 77 6.75 23.92 -19.59
CA CYS A 77 7.78 24.95 -19.60
C CYS A 77 8.80 24.72 -18.47
N ARG A 78 9.88 25.51 -18.49
CA ARG A 78 10.88 25.49 -17.41
C ARG A 78 10.89 26.84 -16.68
N TYR A 79 10.74 26.79 -15.36
CA TYR A 79 10.82 27.97 -14.51
C TYR A 79 11.87 27.75 -13.40
N ASN A 80 12.84 28.64 -13.27
CA ASN A 80 13.97 28.51 -12.35
C ASN A 80 14.67 27.14 -12.41
N GLY A 81 14.86 26.60 -13.63
CA GLY A 81 15.51 25.31 -13.84
C GLY A 81 14.62 24.08 -13.63
N ARG A 82 13.39 24.24 -13.11
CA ARG A 82 12.44 23.13 -12.86
C ARG A 82 11.35 23.08 -13.92
N LEU A 83 10.97 21.88 -14.32
CA LEU A 83 9.80 21.70 -15.18
C LEU A 83 8.53 22.15 -14.46
N GLN A 84 7.64 22.78 -15.19
CA GLN A 84 6.34 23.27 -14.75
C GLN A 84 5.33 23.09 -15.89
N LEU A 85 4.05 22.87 -15.55
CA LEU A 85 2.96 22.79 -16.50
C LEU A 85 2.07 24.04 -16.39
N ASN A 86 2.00 24.84 -17.43
CA ASN A 86 1.07 25.97 -17.53
C ASN A 86 -0.25 25.48 -18.11
N LEU A 87 -1.29 25.45 -17.29
CA LEU A 87 -2.60 24.89 -17.63
C LEU A 87 -3.44 25.91 -18.40
N GLU A 88 -3.97 25.47 -19.54
CA GLU A 88 -4.97 26.20 -20.34
C GLU A 88 -6.38 25.75 -20.01
N LYS A 89 -6.57 24.44 -19.84
CA LYS A 89 -7.85 23.78 -19.51
C LYS A 89 -7.66 22.67 -18.52
N LEU A 90 -8.65 22.50 -17.67
CA LEU A 90 -8.73 21.44 -16.69
C LEU A 90 -10.19 21.04 -16.50
N ARG A 91 -10.46 19.73 -16.37
CA ARG A 91 -11.73 19.18 -15.91
C ARG A 91 -11.49 17.90 -15.10
N ILE A 92 -12.44 17.53 -14.28
CA ILE A 92 -12.42 16.24 -13.61
C ILE A 92 -12.52 15.11 -14.64
N ALA A 93 -11.80 14.02 -14.44
CA ALA A 93 -11.88 12.81 -15.25
C ALA A 93 -13.04 11.94 -14.73
N THR A 94 -13.74 11.27 -15.64
CA THR A 94 -14.73 10.25 -15.27
C THR A 94 -14.02 8.93 -14.96
N ALA A 95 -14.66 8.05 -14.16
CA ALA A 95 -14.05 6.82 -13.67
C ALA A 95 -13.62 5.86 -14.81
N ASP A 96 -14.23 5.94 -15.97
CA ASP A 96 -13.92 5.14 -17.17
C ASP A 96 -12.76 5.70 -18.01
N GLU A 97 -12.28 6.92 -17.71
CA GLU A 97 -11.19 7.57 -18.44
C GLU A 97 -9.79 7.25 -17.88
N PHE A 98 -9.68 6.63 -16.71
CA PHE A 98 -8.39 6.39 -16.06
C PHE A 98 -8.37 5.09 -15.25
N GLU A 99 -7.16 4.59 -14.99
CA GLU A 99 -6.90 3.45 -14.10
C GLU A 99 -6.07 3.93 -12.90
N LEU A 100 -6.45 3.53 -11.68
CA LEU A 100 -5.75 3.94 -10.45
C LEU A 100 -4.26 3.55 -10.46
N ALA A 101 -3.92 2.44 -11.08
CA ALA A 101 -2.55 1.97 -11.25
C ALA A 101 -1.62 2.95 -11.99
N ASP A 102 -2.17 3.93 -12.71
CA ASP A 102 -1.39 4.99 -13.35
C ASP A 102 -0.97 6.11 -12.37
N TYR A 103 -1.59 6.19 -11.20
CA TYR A 103 -1.41 7.32 -10.25
C TYR A 103 -0.75 6.91 -8.94
N VAL A 104 -0.90 5.68 -8.53
CA VAL A 104 -0.32 5.14 -7.30
C VAL A 104 0.49 3.88 -7.57
N PRO A 105 1.49 3.58 -6.75
CA PRO A 105 2.18 2.31 -6.83
C PRO A 105 1.20 1.14 -6.72
N HIS A 106 1.46 0.06 -7.42
CA HIS A 106 0.71 -1.20 -7.34
C HIS A 106 1.68 -2.38 -7.31
N THR A 107 1.20 -3.53 -6.81
CA THR A 107 1.99 -4.75 -6.80
C THR A 107 2.43 -5.12 -8.22
N SER A 108 3.66 -5.59 -8.36
CA SER A 108 4.17 -6.16 -9.62
C SER A 108 3.76 -7.61 -9.83
N LYS A 109 3.16 -8.25 -8.80
CA LYS A 109 2.70 -9.64 -8.84
C LYS A 109 1.30 -9.72 -9.42
N ASP A 110 0.98 -10.86 -10.01
CA ASP A 110 -0.38 -11.14 -10.49
C ASP A 110 -1.32 -11.34 -9.29
N VAL A 111 -2.32 -10.47 -9.18
CA VAL A 111 -3.28 -10.45 -8.07
C VAL A 111 -4.15 -11.72 -8.05
N GLU A 112 -4.48 -12.28 -9.23
CA GLU A 112 -5.27 -13.50 -9.31
C GLU A 112 -4.45 -14.74 -8.95
N GLU A 113 -3.16 -14.77 -9.26
CA GLU A 113 -2.26 -15.81 -8.77
C GLU A 113 -2.10 -15.75 -7.24
N LEU A 114 -1.91 -14.56 -6.68
CA LEU A 114 -1.85 -14.37 -5.23
C LEU A 114 -3.16 -14.83 -4.56
N TRP A 115 -4.30 -14.41 -5.08
CA TRP A 115 -5.61 -14.82 -4.57
C TRP A 115 -5.82 -16.32 -4.62
N SER A 116 -5.49 -16.94 -5.75
CA SER A 116 -5.60 -18.39 -5.94
C SER A 116 -4.72 -19.16 -4.96
N ALA A 117 -3.50 -18.66 -4.69
CA ALA A 117 -2.60 -19.24 -3.70
C ALA A 117 -3.17 -19.17 -2.29
N LEU A 118 -3.75 -18.02 -1.89
CA LEU A 118 -4.41 -17.84 -0.60
C LEU A 118 -5.58 -18.80 -0.43
N VAL A 119 -6.47 -18.85 -1.43
CA VAL A 119 -7.64 -19.75 -1.45
C VAL A 119 -7.20 -21.21 -1.32
N LYS A 120 -6.19 -21.64 -2.08
CA LYS A 120 -5.65 -23.00 -2.01
C LYS A 120 -5.07 -23.33 -0.63
N SER A 121 -4.42 -22.39 0.04
CA SER A 121 -3.93 -22.59 1.40
C SER A 121 -5.09 -22.84 2.37
N VAL A 122 -6.16 -22.04 2.30
CA VAL A 122 -7.36 -22.18 3.13
C VAL A 122 -8.09 -23.51 2.86
N ASP A 123 -8.14 -23.95 1.60
CA ASP A 123 -8.75 -25.24 1.23
C ASP A 123 -8.02 -26.44 1.81
N SER A 124 -6.76 -26.28 2.19
CA SER A 124 -5.95 -27.31 2.81
C SER A 124 -6.10 -27.40 4.34
N PHE A 125 -6.93 -26.57 4.96
CA PHE A 125 -7.17 -26.62 6.41
C PHE A 125 -7.82 -27.94 6.80
N SER A 126 -7.36 -28.50 7.91
CA SER A 126 -7.91 -29.70 8.53
C SER A 126 -9.04 -29.35 9.52
N ASP A 127 -8.96 -28.17 10.16
CA ASP A 127 -10.01 -27.65 11.05
C ASP A 127 -11.11 -26.96 10.22
N LEU A 128 -12.26 -27.62 10.14
CA LEU A 128 -13.39 -27.13 9.34
C LEU A 128 -14.01 -25.85 9.91
N SER A 129 -13.89 -25.59 11.21
CA SER A 129 -14.41 -24.36 11.84
C SER A 129 -13.55 -23.16 11.43
N LEU A 130 -12.24 -23.28 11.51
CA LEU A 130 -11.30 -22.24 11.07
C LEU A 130 -11.41 -22.02 9.55
N GLN A 131 -11.52 -23.11 8.77
CA GLN A 131 -11.75 -23.02 7.34
C GLN A 131 -13.04 -22.25 7.03
N ALA A 132 -14.16 -22.59 7.68
CA ALA A 132 -15.43 -21.91 7.48
C ALA A 132 -15.37 -20.43 7.84
N LEU A 133 -14.66 -20.06 8.91
CA LEU A 133 -14.47 -18.66 9.28
C LEU A 133 -13.72 -17.91 8.19
N VAL A 134 -12.56 -18.38 7.75
CA VAL A 134 -11.76 -17.69 6.72
C VAL A 134 -12.52 -17.66 5.39
N ARG A 135 -13.18 -18.77 5.00
CA ARG A 135 -14.02 -18.81 3.80
C ARG A 135 -15.17 -17.81 3.85
N SER A 136 -15.77 -17.56 5.01
CA SER A 136 -16.84 -16.57 5.13
C SER A 136 -16.41 -15.15 4.73
N PHE A 137 -15.12 -14.86 4.80
CA PHE A 137 -14.53 -13.63 4.28
C PHE A 137 -14.17 -13.75 2.78
N LEU A 138 -13.45 -14.81 2.40
CA LEU A 138 -12.96 -14.93 1.01
C LEU A 138 -14.09 -15.12 -0.01
N ASP A 139 -15.20 -15.73 0.40
CA ASP A 139 -16.38 -15.94 -0.45
C ASP A 139 -17.33 -14.73 -0.47
N ASP A 140 -17.08 -13.71 0.34
CA ASP A 140 -17.81 -12.44 0.30
C ASP A 140 -17.24 -11.56 -0.84
N PRO A 141 -18.02 -11.29 -1.91
CA PRO A 141 -17.50 -10.58 -3.07
C PRO A 141 -17.05 -9.15 -2.77
N VAL A 142 -17.66 -8.47 -1.78
CA VAL A 142 -17.28 -7.11 -1.39
C VAL A 142 -15.95 -7.14 -0.66
N PHE A 143 -15.79 -8.05 0.30
CA PHE A 143 -14.52 -8.26 0.99
C PHE A 143 -13.43 -8.69 0.00
N ALA A 144 -13.68 -9.68 -0.84
CA ALA A 144 -12.71 -10.20 -1.79
C ALA A 144 -12.20 -9.13 -2.77
N ALA A 145 -13.07 -8.26 -3.27
CA ALA A 145 -12.68 -7.15 -4.13
C ALA A 145 -11.79 -6.14 -3.38
N ALA A 146 -12.23 -5.70 -2.19
CA ALA A 146 -11.47 -4.76 -1.38
C ALA A 146 -10.10 -5.32 -0.95
N PHE A 147 -10.04 -6.60 -0.55
CA PHE A 147 -8.81 -7.24 -0.08
C PHE A 147 -7.75 -7.41 -1.18
N ARG A 148 -8.18 -7.63 -2.44
CA ARG A 148 -7.30 -7.70 -3.61
C ARG A 148 -6.69 -6.35 -3.98
N GLU A 149 -7.38 -5.26 -3.67
CA GLU A 149 -6.98 -3.92 -4.07
C GLU A 149 -6.27 -3.14 -2.96
N ALA A 150 -6.61 -3.38 -1.69
CA ALA A 150 -6.16 -2.58 -0.57
C ALA A 150 -4.63 -2.52 -0.42
N PRO A 151 -4.07 -1.35 -0.05
CA PRO A 151 -2.70 -1.24 0.43
C PRO A 151 -2.58 -1.80 1.86
N ALA A 152 -1.38 -2.26 2.25
CA ALA A 152 -1.13 -2.68 3.63
C ALA A 152 -0.73 -1.52 4.55
N ALA A 153 -0.34 -0.37 4.00
CA ALA A 153 0.08 0.82 4.75
C ALA A 153 -0.10 2.09 3.90
N THR A 154 0.02 3.27 4.53
CA THR A 154 -0.05 4.56 3.82
C THR A 154 1.29 5.03 3.25
N ARG A 155 2.43 4.62 3.83
CA ARG A 155 3.77 5.17 3.46
C ARG A 155 4.92 4.18 3.51
N LEU A 156 4.80 3.07 4.24
CA LEU A 156 5.88 2.12 4.45
C LEU A 156 5.64 0.84 3.64
N HIS A 157 6.15 -0.31 4.12
CA HIS A 157 6.05 -1.60 3.47
C HIS A 157 4.65 -1.88 2.89
N HIS A 158 4.60 -2.39 1.67
CA HIS A 158 3.36 -2.69 0.92
C HIS A 158 2.37 -1.51 0.77
N ALA A 159 2.88 -0.25 0.75
CA ALA A 159 2.09 0.95 0.52
C ALA A 159 1.77 1.13 -0.98
N TRP A 160 1.06 0.15 -1.56
CA TRP A 160 0.62 0.12 -2.95
C TRP A 160 -0.65 -0.71 -3.11
N LEU A 161 -1.35 -0.53 -4.21
CA LEU A 161 -2.54 -1.32 -4.52
C LEU A 161 -2.20 -2.80 -4.61
N GLY A 162 -3.00 -3.65 -3.98
CA GLY A 162 -2.76 -5.08 -3.83
C GLY A 162 -1.71 -5.44 -2.78
N GLY A 163 -1.19 -4.45 -2.04
CA GLY A 163 -0.14 -4.64 -1.04
C GLY A 163 -0.57 -5.50 0.15
N LEU A 164 -1.83 -5.37 0.58
CA LEU A 164 -2.37 -6.18 1.69
C LEU A 164 -2.43 -7.67 1.31
N LEU A 165 -2.93 -8.00 0.14
CA LEU A 165 -2.96 -9.38 -0.34
C LEU A 165 -1.55 -9.94 -0.53
N GLU A 166 -0.64 -9.15 -1.11
CA GLU A 166 0.75 -9.56 -1.31
C GLU A 166 1.45 -9.88 0.02
N HIS A 167 1.28 -9.02 1.03
CA HIS A 167 1.78 -9.21 2.39
C HIS A 167 1.22 -10.50 3.01
N VAL A 168 -0.11 -10.65 3.01
CA VAL A 168 -0.76 -11.82 3.63
C VAL A 168 -0.31 -13.12 2.95
N VAL A 169 -0.22 -13.19 1.64
CA VAL A 169 0.27 -14.38 0.92
C VAL A 169 1.72 -14.69 1.27
N SER A 170 2.58 -13.67 1.36
CA SER A 170 3.97 -13.83 1.81
C SER A 170 4.04 -14.39 3.23
N LEU A 171 3.28 -13.79 4.16
CA LEU A 171 3.22 -14.20 5.56
C LEU A 171 2.68 -15.63 5.73
N VAL A 172 1.62 -15.99 5.00
CA VAL A 172 1.08 -17.37 4.98
C VAL A 172 2.16 -18.36 4.54
N GLY A 173 2.94 -18.03 3.51
CA GLY A 173 4.05 -18.90 3.05
C GLY A 173 5.12 -19.11 4.12
N ILE A 174 5.48 -18.10 4.88
CA ILE A 174 6.46 -18.21 5.97
C ILE A 174 5.85 -18.97 7.16
N CYS A 175 4.58 -18.72 7.49
CA CYS A 175 3.85 -19.44 8.53
C CYS A 175 3.75 -20.96 8.23
N GLU A 176 3.55 -21.35 6.97
CA GLU A 176 3.58 -22.76 6.54
C GLU A 176 4.92 -23.42 6.87
N LEU A 177 6.04 -22.76 6.55
CA LEU A 177 7.39 -23.27 6.85
C LEU A 177 7.62 -23.36 8.36
N ALA A 178 7.15 -22.38 9.14
CA ALA A 178 7.28 -22.40 10.58
C ALA A 178 6.46 -23.54 11.20
N ALA A 179 5.21 -23.75 10.76
CA ALA A 179 4.37 -24.85 11.24
C ALA A 179 4.92 -26.23 10.89
N GLN A 180 5.62 -26.39 9.75
CA GLN A 180 6.34 -27.63 9.41
C GLN A 180 7.54 -27.86 10.31
N HIS A 181 8.19 -26.81 10.80
CA HIS A 181 9.36 -26.90 11.66
C HIS A 181 9.00 -27.17 13.13
N TYR A 182 7.89 -26.61 13.60
CA TYR A 182 7.42 -26.71 14.99
C TYR A 182 6.15 -27.56 15.05
N PRO A 183 6.25 -28.89 15.32
CA PRO A 183 5.09 -29.80 15.25
C PRO A 183 4.04 -29.56 16.34
N GLU A 184 4.36 -28.82 17.39
CA GLU A 184 3.45 -28.41 18.45
C GLU A 184 2.50 -27.26 18.06
N ILE A 185 2.76 -26.60 16.92
CA ILE A 185 1.96 -25.46 16.44
C ILE A 185 0.68 -25.96 15.75
N ASN A 186 -0.44 -25.38 16.12
CA ASN A 186 -1.68 -25.53 15.35
C ASN A 186 -1.54 -24.69 14.05
N ARG A 187 -1.19 -25.40 12.94
CA ARG A 187 -1.01 -24.77 11.63
C ARG A 187 -2.22 -23.96 11.20
N ASP A 188 -3.41 -24.51 11.29
CA ASP A 188 -4.63 -23.87 10.78
C ASP A 188 -4.98 -22.62 11.60
N LEU A 189 -4.72 -22.61 12.92
CA LEU A 189 -4.85 -21.43 13.76
C LEU A 189 -3.82 -20.35 13.40
N LEU A 190 -2.55 -20.75 13.20
CA LEU A 190 -1.49 -19.80 12.78
C LEU A 190 -1.83 -19.13 11.45
N LEU A 191 -2.26 -19.92 10.45
CA LEU A 191 -2.65 -19.40 9.15
C LEU A 191 -3.91 -18.53 9.21
N THR A 192 -4.88 -18.91 10.04
CA THR A 192 -6.07 -18.07 10.31
C THR A 192 -5.65 -16.70 10.85
N GLY A 193 -4.75 -16.68 11.84
CA GLY A 193 -4.18 -15.45 12.37
C GLY A 193 -3.46 -14.64 11.28
N ALA A 194 -2.60 -15.28 10.48
CA ALA A 194 -1.88 -14.62 9.38
C ALA A 194 -2.81 -13.99 8.31
N ILE A 195 -3.96 -14.62 8.03
CA ILE A 195 -4.92 -14.10 7.06
C ILE A 195 -5.76 -12.97 7.65
N LEU A 196 -6.14 -13.06 8.92
CA LEU A 196 -7.12 -12.17 9.53
C LEU A 196 -6.53 -11.03 10.37
N HIS A 197 -5.22 -11.03 10.70
CA HIS A 197 -4.65 -10.04 11.62
C HIS A 197 -4.88 -8.59 11.16
N ASP A 198 -4.79 -8.35 9.86
CA ASP A 198 -4.79 -7.04 9.23
C ASP A 198 -6.06 -6.71 8.42
N ILE A 199 -7.10 -7.54 8.47
CA ILE A 199 -8.34 -7.30 7.68
C ILE A 199 -9.03 -5.97 8.04
N GLY A 200 -8.85 -5.48 9.26
CA GLY A 200 -9.38 -4.19 9.69
C GLY A 200 -8.81 -2.99 8.91
N LYS A 201 -7.67 -3.15 8.21
CA LYS A 201 -7.12 -2.14 7.31
C LYS A 201 -8.05 -1.79 6.16
N LEU A 202 -8.97 -2.69 5.79
CA LEU A 202 -10.00 -2.42 4.79
C LEU A 202 -10.98 -1.32 5.21
N GLU A 203 -11.19 -1.14 6.51
CA GLU A 203 -12.04 -0.06 7.05
C GLU A 203 -11.18 1.10 7.61
N GLU A 204 -9.94 0.82 8.05
CA GLU A 204 -9.01 1.81 8.58
C GLU A 204 -8.49 2.74 7.51
N LEU A 205 -8.16 2.20 6.33
CA LEU A 205 -7.53 2.94 5.24
C LEU A 205 -8.56 3.34 4.17
N ARG A 206 -8.28 4.44 3.54
CA ARG A 206 -8.91 4.89 2.31
C ARG A 206 -7.84 4.94 1.23
N TRP A 207 -8.13 4.34 0.10
CA TRP A 207 -7.22 4.32 -1.05
C TRP A 207 -7.91 4.84 -2.31
N GLY A 208 -7.12 5.38 -3.20
CA GLY A 208 -7.49 6.01 -4.44
C GLY A 208 -6.21 6.53 -5.08
N THR A 209 -6.17 7.78 -5.45
CA THR A 209 -4.95 8.48 -5.95
C THR A 209 -3.96 8.84 -4.84
N SER A 210 -4.31 8.60 -3.59
CA SER A 210 -3.47 8.66 -2.40
C SER A 210 -3.94 7.62 -1.38
N PHE A 211 -3.08 7.29 -0.42
CA PHE A 211 -3.41 6.40 0.68
C PHE A 211 -3.49 7.22 1.97
N ASP A 212 -4.63 7.18 2.64
CA ASP A 212 -4.90 7.93 3.86
C ASP A 212 -5.68 7.09 4.87
N TYR A 213 -5.75 7.56 6.12
CA TYR A 213 -6.62 6.99 7.12
C TYR A 213 -8.05 7.55 6.98
N THR A 214 -9.04 6.70 7.20
CA THR A 214 -10.41 7.17 7.45
C THR A 214 -10.48 7.84 8.83
N LEU A 215 -11.48 8.69 9.07
CA LEU A 215 -11.69 9.27 10.41
C LEU A 215 -11.88 8.16 11.47
N GLN A 216 -12.63 7.14 11.14
CA GLN A 216 -12.84 5.99 12.02
C GLN A 216 -11.54 5.21 12.22
N GLY A 217 -10.73 5.04 11.17
CA GLY A 217 -9.42 4.42 11.23
C GLY A 217 -8.48 5.09 12.21
N GLN A 218 -8.41 6.43 12.18
CA GLN A 218 -7.60 7.21 13.12
C GLN A 218 -8.05 7.08 14.58
N LEU A 219 -9.35 6.92 14.82
CA LEU A 219 -9.91 6.89 16.19
C LEU A 219 -9.98 5.48 16.78
N VAL A 220 -10.14 4.45 15.96
CA VAL A 220 -10.43 3.07 16.41
C VAL A 220 -9.26 2.12 16.12
N GLY A 221 -8.63 2.24 14.95
CA GLY A 221 -7.53 1.42 14.50
C GLY A 221 -7.95 0.03 13.99
N HIS A 222 -7.14 -0.53 13.06
CA HIS A 222 -7.45 -1.78 12.34
C HIS A 222 -7.62 -3.00 13.25
N ILE A 223 -6.89 -3.10 14.37
CA ILE A 223 -7.01 -4.24 15.29
C ILE A 223 -8.46 -4.35 15.80
N THR A 224 -8.99 -3.26 16.33
CA THR A 224 -10.36 -3.22 16.87
C THR A 224 -11.40 -3.39 15.77
N MET A 225 -11.19 -2.78 14.61
CA MET A 225 -12.06 -2.93 13.44
C MET A 225 -12.06 -4.38 12.95
N GLY A 226 -10.88 -5.02 12.85
CA GLY A 226 -10.73 -6.43 12.47
C GLY A 226 -11.47 -7.37 13.40
N ILE A 227 -11.40 -7.17 14.73
CA ILE A 227 -12.22 -7.92 15.69
C ILE A 227 -13.71 -7.74 15.39
N GLY A 228 -14.17 -6.50 15.15
CA GLY A 228 -15.56 -6.24 14.79
C GLY A 228 -16.02 -6.97 13.52
N MET A 229 -15.13 -7.07 12.51
CA MET A 229 -15.40 -7.82 11.28
C MET A 229 -15.50 -9.33 11.56
N ILE A 230 -14.56 -9.88 12.34
CA ILE A 230 -14.57 -11.30 12.76
C ILE A 230 -15.85 -11.63 13.51
N GLU A 231 -16.24 -10.82 14.47
CA GLU A 231 -17.47 -11.01 15.25
C GLU A 231 -18.73 -11.04 14.39
N LYS A 232 -18.82 -10.14 13.39
CA LYS A 232 -19.93 -10.12 12.43
C LYS A 232 -20.00 -11.45 11.64
N LYS A 233 -18.87 -12.00 11.21
CA LYS A 233 -18.82 -13.28 10.48
C LYS A 233 -19.12 -14.46 11.39
N LEU A 234 -18.59 -14.49 12.62
CA LEU A 234 -18.88 -15.54 13.63
C LEU A 234 -20.36 -15.62 13.98
N ALA A 235 -21.06 -14.48 14.02
CA ALA A 235 -22.50 -14.46 14.24
C ALA A 235 -23.29 -15.19 13.14
N THR A 236 -22.72 -15.41 11.97
CA THR A 236 -23.32 -16.16 10.85
C THR A 236 -22.91 -17.65 10.84
N LEU A 237 -22.03 -18.07 11.73
CA LEU A 237 -21.50 -19.44 11.82
C LEU A 237 -21.99 -20.13 13.11
N PRO A 238 -23.21 -20.65 13.14
CA PRO A 238 -23.77 -21.29 14.35
C PRO A 238 -22.91 -22.50 14.75
N GLY A 239 -22.60 -22.57 16.04
CA GLY A 239 -21.83 -23.69 16.60
C GLY A 239 -20.31 -23.54 16.46
N PHE A 240 -19.80 -22.38 16.04
CA PHE A 240 -18.36 -22.12 16.06
C PHE A 240 -17.81 -22.29 17.49
N PRO A 241 -16.75 -23.10 17.71
CA PRO A 241 -16.24 -23.41 19.06
C PRO A 241 -15.78 -22.14 19.80
N PRO A 242 -16.27 -21.89 21.03
CA PRO A 242 -15.90 -20.67 21.77
C PRO A 242 -14.41 -20.58 22.12
N GLU A 243 -13.75 -21.72 22.28
CA GLU A 243 -12.30 -21.79 22.51
C GLU A 243 -11.53 -21.31 21.28
N LEU A 244 -11.90 -21.76 20.07
CA LEU A 244 -11.27 -21.30 18.83
C LEU A 244 -11.54 -19.81 18.59
N ARG A 245 -12.77 -19.32 18.88
CA ARG A 245 -13.09 -17.90 18.80
C ARG A 245 -12.12 -17.08 19.66
N MET A 246 -11.97 -17.42 20.93
CA MET A 246 -11.05 -16.74 21.86
C MET A 246 -9.61 -16.76 21.35
N LEU A 247 -9.15 -17.88 20.78
CA LEU A 247 -7.79 -17.98 20.23
C LEU A 247 -7.59 -17.12 18.98
N VAL A 248 -8.54 -17.11 18.05
CA VAL A 248 -8.51 -16.24 16.85
C VAL A 248 -8.52 -14.76 17.24
N GLU A 249 -9.40 -14.35 18.16
CA GLU A 249 -9.41 -13.01 18.71
C GLU A 249 -8.06 -12.64 19.33
N HIS A 250 -7.47 -13.56 20.12
CA HIS A 250 -6.17 -13.35 20.74
C HIS A 250 -5.05 -13.16 19.69
N MET A 251 -5.06 -13.94 18.61
CA MET A 251 -4.10 -13.78 17.49
C MET A 251 -4.14 -12.35 16.95
N VAL A 252 -5.35 -11.84 16.64
CA VAL A 252 -5.54 -10.49 16.09
C VAL A 252 -5.20 -9.40 17.12
N LEU A 253 -5.64 -9.54 18.37
CA LEU A 253 -5.39 -8.55 19.43
C LEU A 253 -3.92 -8.44 19.82
N SER A 254 -3.10 -9.44 19.55
CA SER A 254 -1.72 -9.49 20.04
C SER A 254 -0.65 -9.44 18.94
N HIS A 255 -1.04 -9.36 17.65
CA HIS A 255 -0.09 -9.52 16.55
C HIS A 255 1.01 -8.43 16.51
N HIS A 256 0.77 -7.20 16.99
CA HIS A 256 1.82 -6.19 17.13
C HIS A 256 2.85 -6.50 18.23
N GLY A 257 2.61 -7.49 19.08
CA GLY A 257 3.56 -8.07 20.04
C GLY A 257 3.84 -7.24 21.28
N LYS A 258 3.75 -5.91 21.22
CA LYS A 258 4.05 -5.00 22.32
C LYS A 258 2.97 -3.95 22.51
N LEU A 259 2.71 -3.59 23.78
CA LEU A 259 1.73 -2.55 24.12
C LEU A 259 2.13 -1.18 23.55
N GLU A 260 3.42 -0.89 23.54
CA GLU A 260 3.98 0.35 22.96
C GLU A 260 3.79 0.46 21.43
N PHE A 261 3.54 -0.66 20.75
CA PHE A 261 3.22 -0.72 19.33
C PHE A 261 1.71 -0.74 19.05
N GLY A 262 0.90 -0.48 20.08
CA GLY A 262 -0.55 -0.42 19.97
C GLY A 262 -1.25 -1.78 20.09
N SER A 263 -0.53 -2.86 20.44
CA SER A 263 -1.14 -4.16 20.70
C SER A 263 -1.98 -4.11 21.99
N PRO A 264 -3.28 -4.40 21.96
CA PRO A 264 -4.10 -4.45 23.19
C PRO A 264 -3.68 -5.53 24.18
N LYS A 265 -3.03 -6.60 23.69
CA LYS A 265 -2.53 -7.75 24.46
C LYS A 265 -1.15 -8.16 23.99
N LEU A 266 -0.37 -8.78 24.89
CA LEU A 266 0.85 -9.49 24.51
C LEU A 266 0.52 -10.86 23.96
N PRO A 267 1.30 -11.42 23.01
CA PRO A 267 1.14 -12.80 22.53
C PRO A 267 1.37 -13.80 23.68
N MET A 268 0.39 -14.65 23.96
CA MET A 268 0.43 -15.59 25.09
C MET A 268 0.28 -17.05 24.67
N ILE A 269 0.17 -17.31 23.36
CA ILE A 269 0.14 -18.67 22.80
C ILE A 269 1.24 -18.78 21.73
N PRO A 270 1.76 -19.99 21.47
CA PRO A 270 2.87 -20.18 20.54
C PRO A 270 2.57 -19.61 19.14
N GLU A 271 1.37 -19.82 18.62
CA GLU A 271 0.95 -19.32 17.30
C GLU A 271 0.96 -17.80 17.26
N ALA A 272 0.51 -17.11 18.32
CA ALA A 272 0.52 -15.64 18.39
C ALA A 272 1.94 -15.09 18.47
N VAL A 273 2.85 -15.75 19.18
CA VAL A 273 4.27 -15.40 19.25
C VAL A 273 4.89 -15.55 17.86
N LEU A 274 4.64 -16.67 17.17
CA LEU A 274 5.13 -16.87 15.81
C LEU A 274 4.57 -15.82 14.86
N LEU A 275 3.27 -15.58 14.87
CA LEU A 275 2.64 -14.57 14.00
C LEU A 275 3.32 -13.22 14.14
N ASN A 276 3.50 -12.72 15.37
CA ASN A 276 4.14 -11.43 15.62
C ASN A 276 5.56 -11.35 15.03
N TYR A 277 6.40 -12.36 15.24
CA TYR A 277 7.77 -12.35 14.73
C TYR A 277 7.85 -12.54 13.22
N LEU A 278 6.98 -13.37 12.64
CA LEU A 278 6.98 -13.63 11.20
C LEU A 278 6.44 -12.42 10.42
N ASP A 279 5.44 -11.73 10.94
CA ASP A 279 4.94 -10.46 10.42
C ASP A 279 6.03 -9.38 10.43
N ASP A 280 6.72 -9.19 11.56
CA ASP A 280 7.84 -8.26 11.70
C ASP A 280 9.00 -8.60 10.75
N ILE A 281 9.30 -9.90 10.55
CA ILE A 281 10.29 -10.36 9.57
C ILE A 281 9.87 -9.99 8.15
N ASP A 282 8.64 -10.30 7.74
CA ASP A 282 8.14 -9.98 6.40
C ASP A 282 8.21 -8.48 6.12
N ALA A 283 7.71 -7.66 7.05
CA ALA A 283 7.77 -6.20 6.97
C ALA A 283 9.20 -5.66 6.84
N LYS A 284 10.16 -6.18 7.62
CA LYS A 284 11.57 -5.77 7.57
C LYS A 284 12.25 -6.20 6.29
N MET A 285 12.06 -7.42 5.84
CA MET A 285 12.65 -7.92 4.60
C MET A 285 12.12 -7.13 3.40
N HIS A 286 10.84 -6.76 3.43
CA HIS A 286 10.24 -5.91 2.42
C HIS A 286 10.83 -4.50 2.43
N THR A 287 10.93 -3.88 3.61
CA THR A 287 11.59 -2.57 3.80
C THR A 287 13.01 -2.58 3.23
N MET A 288 13.80 -3.62 3.52
CA MET A 288 15.18 -3.73 3.00
C MET A 288 15.21 -3.78 1.47
N ARG A 289 14.31 -4.55 0.82
CA ARG A 289 14.22 -4.61 -0.65
C ARG A 289 13.92 -3.23 -1.25
N SER A 290 12.89 -2.55 -0.74
CA SER A 290 12.51 -1.22 -1.22
C SER A 290 13.63 -0.19 -1.04
N GLU A 291 14.37 -0.25 0.07
CA GLU A 291 15.49 0.66 0.32
C GLU A 291 16.68 0.37 -0.62
N PHE A 292 16.94 -0.88 -0.94
CA PHE A 292 17.98 -1.24 -1.92
C PHE A 292 17.61 -0.78 -3.33
N GLU A 293 16.36 -0.95 -3.75
CA GLU A 293 15.85 -0.46 -5.03
C GLU A 293 15.94 1.06 -5.11
N ARG A 294 15.54 1.76 -4.03
CA ARG A 294 15.63 3.21 -3.94
C ARG A 294 17.08 3.70 -4.02
N HIS A 295 17.99 3.09 -3.29
CA HIS A 295 19.41 3.42 -3.30
C HIS A 295 19.99 3.29 -4.72
N GLN A 296 19.69 2.19 -5.41
CA GLN A 296 20.11 1.96 -6.79
C GLN A 296 19.51 2.99 -7.77
N ALA A 297 18.22 3.32 -7.64
CA ALA A 297 17.55 4.32 -8.47
C ALA A 297 18.12 5.73 -8.30
N GLN A 298 18.70 6.03 -7.13
CA GLN A 298 19.37 7.30 -6.82
C GLN A 298 20.86 7.34 -7.24
N GLY A 299 21.35 6.31 -7.90
CA GLY A 299 22.73 6.23 -8.40
C GLY A 299 23.72 5.64 -7.39
N GLY A 300 23.24 5.01 -6.32
CA GLY A 300 24.10 4.26 -5.38
C GLY A 300 24.79 3.09 -6.06
N GLU A 301 26.08 2.88 -5.75
CA GLU A 301 26.88 1.83 -6.37
C GLU A 301 26.66 0.46 -5.70
N ALA A 302 26.89 -0.60 -6.48
CA ALA A 302 26.83 -1.94 -5.96
C ALA A 302 27.89 -2.17 -4.85
N GLY A 303 27.45 -2.58 -3.67
CA GLY A 303 28.33 -2.83 -2.52
C GLY A 303 28.54 -1.63 -1.60
N GLU A 304 27.86 -0.52 -1.83
CA GLU A 304 27.79 0.58 -0.89
C GLU A 304 26.68 0.41 0.15
N MET A 305 26.81 1.09 1.27
CA MET A 305 25.76 1.21 2.28
C MET A 305 24.69 2.19 1.80
N THR A 306 23.43 1.91 2.11
CA THR A 306 22.36 2.89 1.92
C THR A 306 22.54 4.09 2.84
N ASP A 307 21.80 5.18 2.59
CA ASP A 307 21.58 6.20 3.61
C ASP A 307 20.94 5.58 4.87
N TRP A 308 20.85 6.39 5.94
CA TRP A 308 20.21 5.97 7.19
C TRP A 308 18.74 5.64 6.98
N VAL A 309 18.34 4.39 7.23
CA VAL A 309 16.97 3.90 7.12
C VAL A 309 16.29 4.03 8.49
N ARG A 310 15.40 5.03 8.64
CA ARG A 310 14.77 5.37 9.93
C ARG A 310 13.99 4.20 10.54
N SER A 311 13.24 3.45 9.73
CA SER A 311 12.44 2.28 10.18
C SER A 311 13.30 1.12 10.66
N MET A 312 14.58 1.08 10.29
CA MET A 312 15.55 0.04 10.68
C MET A 312 16.59 0.55 11.68
N ASP A 313 16.61 1.87 11.95
CA ASP A 313 17.57 2.56 12.81
C ASP A 313 19.04 2.27 12.48
N ARG A 314 19.34 2.13 11.17
CA ARG A 314 20.70 1.87 10.65
C ARG A 314 20.76 2.03 9.12
N PRO A 315 21.98 2.20 8.54
CA PRO A 315 22.18 1.98 7.12
C PRO A 315 22.21 0.47 6.82
N LEU A 316 21.94 0.10 5.56
CA LEU A 316 21.84 -1.29 5.11
C LEU A 316 22.87 -1.59 4.02
N LEU A 317 23.33 -2.84 3.94
CA LEU A 317 24.20 -3.35 2.89
C LEU A 317 23.48 -4.45 2.10
N ASN A 318 23.39 -4.29 0.79
CA ASN A 318 22.91 -5.34 -0.10
C ASN A 318 24.00 -6.37 -0.37
N THR A 319 24.00 -7.47 0.36
CA THR A 319 24.98 -8.53 0.25
C THR A 319 24.98 -9.21 -1.12
N ALA A 320 23.83 -9.27 -1.80
CA ALA A 320 23.72 -9.88 -3.13
C ALA A 320 24.46 -9.06 -4.20
N THR A 321 24.54 -7.73 -4.07
CA THR A 321 25.35 -6.88 -4.95
C THR A 321 26.80 -6.78 -4.47
N PHE A 322 27.02 -6.75 -3.14
CA PHE A 322 28.35 -6.68 -2.54
C PHE A 322 29.25 -7.87 -2.90
N LEU A 323 28.67 -9.08 -2.92
CA LEU A 323 29.40 -10.33 -3.21
C LEU A 323 29.53 -10.61 -4.73
N LYS A 324 28.94 -9.81 -5.61
CA LYS A 324 29.17 -9.97 -7.05
C LYS A 324 30.62 -9.63 -7.40
N PRO A 325 31.29 -10.42 -8.26
CA PRO A 325 32.64 -10.09 -8.73
C PRO A 325 32.60 -8.69 -9.36
N LYS A 326 33.51 -7.80 -8.93
CA LYS A 326 33.71 -6.53 -9.62
C LYS A 326 34.21 -6.84 -11.01
N SER A 327 33.55 -6.31 -12.05
CA SER A 327 34.08 -6.36 -13.41
C SER A 327 35.51 -5.80 -13.41
N PRO A 328 36.46 -6.43 -14.10
CA PRO A 328 37.79 -5.85 -14.21
C PRO A 328 37.69 -4.44 -14.79
N PRO A 329 38.54 -3.49 -14.34
CA PRO A 329 38.52 -2.14 -14.91
C PRO A 329 38.73 -2.27 -16.42
N GLU A 330 37.89 -1.56 -17.19
CA GLU A 330 38.10 -1.41 -18.63
C GLU A 330 39.47 -0.69 -18.82
N GLU A 331 40.42 -1.37 -19.50
CA GLU A 331 41.74 -0.82 -19.87
C GLU A 331 41.61 0.24 -20.99
#